data_b842fee4f4035ba0fb08f66f49ae0473
#
_entry.id   b842fee4f4035ba0fb08f66f49ae0473
#
_cell.length_a   1.000
_cell.length_b   1.000
_cell.length_c   1.000
_cell.angle_alpha   90.00
_cell.angle_beta   90.00
_cell.angle_gamma   90.00
#
_symmetry.space_group_name_H-M   'P 1'
#
loop_
_entity.id
_entity.type
_entity.pdbx_description
1 polymer ?
#
loop_
_entity_poly.entity_id
_entity_poly.type
_entity_poly.pdbx_seq_one_letter_code
_entity_poly.pdbx_strand_id
1 'polypeptide(L)'
;VFVHRLILKPNFLKKRPKLYQEILDITNKLEAHYKDMQDIEFTIEEGTLFILQTRTGKRTSHAAVKIAVDLEKDGIITKEEAINHVDPGQIDQLLHPIFEESALEEASVITTGLAASPGAATGRIVFNSEKASEWKENGEKVLLFRKETSPEDIEGMIAAEGFVTQLGGMTSHAAVVARGMGKSCISGAGDVVVNEDKGIMTIKGQEYKEGDFFSIDGSTGKIFTGKIDTKLPEFSEEFQTILEWSKAVKRLGVKANADNERDASVAAKFGAEGIGLTRTEHMFFEGERITNIRQMIIAESKEEREAALEKLLPHQLKDFKENFKVMDGKTVTVRLLDPPLHEFLPEESEVPEVAKKLGVSEERLTRAITNLAEFNPMLGHRGCRLAITYPEILVMQVKAIIQAAIEVQKDGVKVKPEIMVPLVASVEEFNFLKPYINETADALIKEAGVTLEYRVGTMIETPRAALVASEIAEVADFFSYGTNDLTQMTFGFSRDDAGRFLKVYDKESIFKKDPFKSLDQTGVGQLVEMATKNGKATKKRPYRRYLW
;
A
#
# COMPACT_ATOMS: atom_id res chain seq x y z
N VAL A 1 -22.53 -30.28 -1.13
CA VAL A 1 -21.27 -30.03 -0.41
C VAL A 1 -21.51 -29.13 0.80
N PHE A 2 -22.28 -28.05 0.69
CA PHE A 2 -22.59 -27.15 1.83
C PHE A 2 -23.66 -27.67 2.78
N VAL A 3 -24.46 -28.63 2.38
CA VAL A 3 -25.43 -29.30 3.24
C VAL A 3 -24.79 -30.01 4.45
N HIS A 4 -23.49 -30.30 4.41
CA HIS A 4 -22.73 -30.79 5.56
C HIS A 4 -22.60 -29.75 6.70
N ARG A 5 -22.94 -28.48 6.44
CA ARG A 5 -23.00 -27.41 7.45
C ARG A 5 -24.41 -27.06 7.92
N LEU A 6 -25.45 -27.73 7.43
CA LEU A 6 -26.70 -27.71 8.16
C LEU A 6 -26.39 -28.26 9.55
N ILE A 7 -26.33 -27.40 10.57
CA ILE A 7 -26.22 -27.80 11.98
C ILE A 7 -27.59 -28.37 12.40
N LEU A 8 -28.01 -29.36 11.68
CA LEU A 8 -29.02 -30.26 12.17
C LEU A 8 -28.32 -31.12 13.22
N LYS A 9 -28.71 -30.96 14.48
CA LYS A 9 -28.19 -31.81 15.55
C LYS A 9 -28.07 -33.25 15.03
N PRO A 10 -26.97 -33.97 15.26
CA PRO A 10 -26.78 -35.34 14.73
C PRO A 10 -27.95 -36.30 14.96
N ASN A 11 -28.75 -36.03 15.95
CA ASN A 11 -29.99 -36.75 16.25
C ASN A 11 -31.15 -36.54 15.26
N PHE A 12 -31.16 -35.42 14.49
CA PHE A 12 -32.23 -35.17 13.50
C PHE A 12 -32.08 -36.13 12.30
N LEU A 13 -30.84 -36.29 11.83
CA LEU A 13 -30.47 -37.18 10.72
C LEU A 13 -30.86 -38.63 11.01
N LYS A 14 -30.52 -39.13 12.23
CA LYS A 14 -30.82 -40.50 12.65
C LYS A 14 -32.29 -40.78 12.85
N LYS A 15 -33.08 -39.78 13.26
CA LYS A 15 -34.50 -39.94 13.59
C LYS A 15 -35.44 -39.74 12.39
N ARG A 16 -35.02 -39.01 11.33
CA ARG A 16 -35.90 -38.64 10.19
C ARG A 16 -35.14 -38.66 8.85
N PRO A 17 -34.64 -39.82 8.38
CA PRO A 17 -33.75 -39.89 7.21
C PRO A 17 -34.44 -39.45 5.90
N LYS A 18 -35.74 -39.64 5.75
CA LYS A 18 -36.49 -39.20 4.54
C LYS A 18 -36.56 -37.67 4.45
N LEU A 19 -36.88 -36.99 5.53
CA LEU A 19 -36.92 -35.52 5.58
C LEU A 19 -35.51 -34.92 5.35
N TYR A 20 -34.50 -35.57 5.88
CA TYR A 20 -33.11 -35.13 5.63
C TYR A 20 -32.78 -35.22 4.13
N GLN A 21 -33.11 -36.33 3.48
CA GLN A 21 -32.88 -36.48 2.05
C GLN A 21 -33.63 -35.42 1.23
N GLU A 22 -34.88 -35.15 1.60
CA GLU A 22 -35.71 -34.11 0.96
C GLU A 22 -35.07 -32.71 1.11
N ILE A 23 -34.56 -32.37 2.30
CA ILE A 23 -33.81 -31.12 2.51
C ILE A 23 -32.58 -31.07 1.62
N LEU A 24 -31.79 -32.19 1.55
CA LEU A 24 -30.61 -32.26 0.69
C LEU A 24 -30.94 -32.03 -0.78
N ASP A 25 -32.00 -32.69 -1.27
CA ASP A 25 -32.39 -32.58 -2.68
C ASP A 25 -32.84 -31.14 -3.02
N ILE A 26 -33.56 -30.49 -2.11
CA ILE A 26 -34.02 -29.09 -2.27
C ILE A 26 -32.81 -28.14 -2.21
N THR A 27 -31.90 -28.29 -1.23
CA THR A 27 -30.73 -27.42 -1.10
C THR A 27 -29.80 -27.53 -2.29
N ASN A 28 -29.54 -28.75 -2.77
CA ASN A 28 -28.72 -28.97 -3.98
C ASN A 28 -29.38 -28.34 -5.22
N LYS A 29 -30.70 -28.45 -5.34
CA LYS A 29 -31.45 -27.84 -6.44
C LYS A 29 -31.38 -26.31 -6.41
N LEU A 30 -31.51 -25.72 -5.23
CA LEU A 30 -31.40 -24.26 -5.05
C LEU A 30 -29.97 -23.78 -5.32
N GLU A 31 -28.95 -24.46 -4.80
CA GLU A 31 -27.55 -24.13 -5.04
C GLU A 31 -27.20 -24.19 -6.55
N ALA A 32 -27.62 -25.24 -7.24
CA ALA A 32 -27.42 -25.36 -8.69
C ALA A 32 -28.18 -24.30 -9.50
N HIS A 33 -29.38 -23.91 -9.03
CA HIS A 33 -30.21 -22.89 -9.69
C HIS A 33 -29.64 -21.48 -9.54
N TYR A 34 -29.24 -21.10 -8.32
CA TYR A 34 -28.70 -19.78 -8.03
C TYR A 34 -27.19 -19.71 -8.30
N LYS A 35 -26.54 -20.83 -8.52
CA LYS A 35 -25.07 -20.95 -8.68
C LYS A 35 -24.29 -20.34 -7.51
N ASP A 36 -24.89 -20.36 -6.31
CA ASP A 36 -24.32 -19.79 -5.10
C ASP A 36 -24.92 -20.41 -3.84
N MET A 37 -24.20 -20.35 -2.73
CA MET A 37 -24.63 -20.81 -1.43
C MET A 37 -25.89 -20.08 -0.98
N GLN A 38 -26.89 -20.83 -0.58
CA GLN A 38 -28.18 -20.31 -0.15
C GLN A 38 -28.38 -20.47 1.36
N ASP A 39 -28.94 -19.44 1.99
CA ASP A 39 -29.46 -19.44 3.33
C ASP A 39 -30.98 -19.73 3.22
N ILE A 40 -31.44 -20.80 3.87
CA ILE A 40 -32.78 -21.34 3.67
C ILE A 40 -33.51 -21.41 5.00
N GLU A 41 -34.68 -20.83 5.04
CA GLU A 41 -35.62 -20.96 6.15
C GLU A 41 -36.68 -22.03 5.83
N PHE A 42 -36.91 -22.97 6.74
CA PHE A 42 -37.90 -24.03 6.56
C PHE A 42 -38.59 -24.40 7.88
N THR A 43 -39.73 -25.02 7.78
CA THR A 43 -40.44 -25.63 8.92
C THR A 43 -40.89 -27.04 8.57
N ILE A 44 -41.20 -27.83 9.59
CA ILE A 44 -41.75 -29.19 9.44
C ILE A 44 -43.03 -29.26 10.25
N GLU A 45 -44.15 -29.52 9.59
CA GLU A 45 -45.46 -29.67 10.21
C GLU A 45 -46.02 -31.03 9.82
N GLU A 46 -46.47 -31.82 10.78
CA GLU A 46 -47.03 -33.16 10.61
C GLU A 46 -46.17 -34.09 9.72
N GLY A 47 -44.85 -33.93 9.77
CA GLY A 47 -43.89 -34.73 8.98
C GLY A 47 -43.69 -34.24 7.54
N THR A 48 -44.32 -33.15 7.13
CA THR A 48 -44.16 -32.49 5.83
C THR A 48 -43.20 -31.34 5.94
N LEU A 49 -42.24 -31.23 4.98
CA LEU A 49 -41.28 -30.13 4.89
C LEU A 49 -41.87 -28.95 4.11
N PHE A 50 -41.77 -27.76 4.66
CA PHE A 50 -42.14 -26.50 4.01
C PHE A 50 -40.93 -25.57 3.93
N ILE A 51 -40.57 -25.14 2.74
CA ILE A 51 -39.54 -24.10 2.52
C ILE A 51 -40.26 -22.75 2.60
N LEU A 52 -39.81 -21.89 3.50
CA LEU A 52 -40.39 -20.59 3.76
C LEU A 52 -39.69 -19.47 2.98
N GLN A 53 -38.36 -19.49 2.95
CA GLN A 53 -37.56 -18.47 2.30
C GLN A 53 -36.21 -19.03 1.88
N THR A 54 -35.67 -18.51 0.78
CA THR A 54 -34.27 -18.66 0.41
C THR A 54 -33.66 -17.29 0.07
N ARG A 55 -32.38 -17.11 0.38
CA ARG A 55 -31.64 -15.92 0.05
C ARG A 55 -30.14 -16.29 -0.11
N THR A 56 -29.39 -15.45 -0.82
CA THR A 56 -27.94 -15.59 -0.87
C THR A 56 -27.35 -15.47 0.53
N GLY A 57 -26.60 -16.49 0.95
CA GLY A 57 -26.06 -16.57 2.31
C GLY A 57 -24.99 -15.52 2.58
N LYS A 58 -25.15 -14.79 3.68
CA LYS A 58 -24.10 -13.91 4.20
C LYS A 58 -22.91 -14.74 4.63
N ARG A 59 -21.70 -14.28 4.30
CA ARG A 59 -20.47 -15.06 4.51
C ARG A 59 -19.28 -14.19 4.85
N THR A 60 -18.31 -14.75 5.58
CA THR A 60 -17.02 -14.12 5.82
C THR A 60 -16.16 -14.20 4.54
N SER A 61 -15.11 -13.40 4.47
CA SER A 61 -14.19 -13.39 3.34
C SER A 61 -13.54 -14.76 3.09
N HIS A 62 -13.13 -15.47 4.15
CA HIS A 62 -12.64 -16.86 4.06
C HIS A 62 -13.70 -17.81 3.48
N ALA A 63 -14.93 -17.70 3.95
CA ALA A 63 -16.00 -18.52 3.44
C ALA A 63 -16.33 -18.21 1.97
N ALA A 64 -16.26 -16.93 1.56
CA ALA A 64 -16.51 -16.54 0.16
C ALA A 64 -15.51 -17.22 -0.80
N VAL A 65 -14.22 -17.19 -0.47
CA VAL A 65 -13.17 -17.83 -1.27
C VAL A 65 -13.39 -19.34 -1.33
N LYS A 66 -13.63 -19.97 -0.17
CA LYS A 66 -13.87 -21.41 -0.10
C LYS A 66 -15.10 -21.84 -0.89
N ILE A 67 -16.21 -21.12 -0.76
CA ILE A 67 -17.45 -21.38 -1.48
C ILE A 67 -17.23 -21.31 -3.00
N ALA A 68 -16.55 -20.26 -3.47
CA ALA A 68 -16.28 -20.10 -4.90
C ALA A 68 -15.47 -21.26 -5.48
N VAL A 69 -14.46 -21.73 -4.74
CA VAL A 69 -13.62 -22.86 -5.17
C VAL A 69 -14.40 -24.18 -5.10
N ASP A 70 -15.21 -24.40 -4.06
CA ASP A 70 -16.00 -25.61 -3.93
C ASP A 70 -17.07 -25.70 -5.03
N LEU A 71 -17.77 -24.61 -5.35
CA LEU A 71 -18.76 -24.56 -6.44
C LEU A 71 -18.13 -24.87 -7.82
N GLU A 72 -16.91 -24.43 -8.07
CA GLU A 72 -16.19 -24.78 -9.31
C GLU A 72 -15.81 -26.26 -9.32
N LYS A 73 -15.27 -26.79 -8.22
CA LYS A 73 -14.91 -28.20 -8.09
C LYS A 73 -16.13 -29.13 -8.27
N ASP A 74 -17.30 -28.69 -7.84
CA ASP A 74 -18.56 -29.41 -8.00
C ASP A 74 -19.16 -29.23 -9.43
N GLY A 75 -18.54 -28.41 -10.28
CA GLY A 75 -18.99 -28.19 -11.66
C GLY A 75 -20.23 -27.30 -11.79
N ILE A 76 -20.59 -26.58 -10.73
CA ILE A 76 -21.76 -25.67 -10.70
C ILE A 76 -21.46 -24.35 -11.41
N ILE A 77 -20.22 -23.85 -11.29
CA ILE A 77 -19.75 -22.62 -11.92
C ILE A 77 -18.41 -22.82 -12.63
N THR A 78 -18.05 -21.89 -13.52
CA THR A 78 -16.73 -21.86 -14.18
C THR A 78 -15.69 -21.15 -13.31
N LYS A 79 -14.41 -21.28 -13.67
CA LYS A 79 -13.31 -20.56 -12.97
C LYS A 79 -13.49 -19.04 -13.03
N GLU A 80 -13.94 -18.52 -14.16
CA GLU A 80 -14.21 -17.10 -14.33
C GLU A 80 -15.38 -16.64 -13.46
N GLU A 81 -16.45 -17.45 -13.37
CA GLU A 81 -17.56 -17.19 -12.46
C GLU A 81 -17.08 -17.24 -11.01
N ALA A 82 -16.24 -18.21 -10.63
CA ALA A 82 -15.70 -18.32 -9.27
C ALA A 82 -14.84 -17.10 -8.87
N ILE A 83 -14.01 -16.60 -9.78
CA ILE A 83 -13.24 -15.35 -9.55
C ILE A 83 -14.18 -14.18 -9.30
N ASN A 84 -15.26 -14.07 -10.07
CA ASN A 84 -16.24 -12.98 -9.95
C ASN A 84 -17.13 -13.10 -8.70
N HIS A 85 -17.24 -14.28 -8.08
CA HIS A 85 -17.94 -14.48 -6.81
C HIS A 85 -17.21 -13.90 -5.60
N VAL A 86 -15.90 -13.67 -5.72
CA VAL A 86 -15.09 -13.10 -4.65
C VAL A 86 -14.93 -11.61 -4.86
N ASP A 87 -15.56 -10.82 -3.99
CA ASP A 87 -15.40 -9.35 -4.02
C ASP A 87 -13.96 -8.96 -3.66
N PRO A 88 -13.28 -8.12 -4.49
CA PRO A 88 -11.92 -7.66 -4.19
C PRO A 88 -11.78 -6.99 -2.81
N GLY A 89 -12.83 -6.27 -2.33
CA GLY A 89 -12.82 -5.68 -1.00
C GLY A 89 -12.85 -6.71 0.13
N GLN A 90 -13.33 -7.93 -0.13
CA GLN A 90 -13.26 -9.03 0.84
C GLN A 90 -11.85 -9.64 0.91
N ILE A 91 -11.09 -9.60 -0.19
CA ILE A 91 -9.71 -10.10 -0.23
C ILE A 91 -8.82 -9.29 0.70
N ASP A 92 -9.01 -7.97 0.75
CA ASP A 92 -8.26 -7.09 1.67
C ASP A 92 -8.36 -7.57 3.13
N GLN A 93 -9.54 -8.03 3.56
CA GLN A 93 -9.73 -8.59 4.90
C GLN A 93 -8.92 -9.87 5.16
N LEU A 94 -8.59 -10.63 4.11
CA LEU A 94 -7.78 -11.86 4.22
C LEU A 94 -6.29 -11.58 4.41
N LEU A 95 -5.84 -10.34 4.22
CA LEU A 95 -4.44 -9.95 4.25
C LEU A 95 -4.01 -9.38 5.61
N HIS A 96 -4.99 -9.07 6.47
CA HIS A 96 -4.73 -8.50 7.78
C HIS A 96 -4.49 -9.56 8.86
N PRO A 97 -3.71 -9.25 9.92
CA PRO A 97 -3.55 -10.15 11.07
C PRO A 97 -4.90 -10.58 11.64
N ILE A 98 -4.96 -11.82 12.09
CA ILE A 98 -6.13 -12.42 12.75
C ILE A 98 -5.73 -12.94 14.11
N PHE A 99 -6.69 -13.08 15.01
CA PHE A 99 -6.47 -13.79 16.27
C PHE A 99 -6.41 -15.30 16.06
N GLU A 100 -5.71 -15.99 16.94
CA GLU A 100 -5.79 -17.46 17.00
C GLU A 100 -7.16 -17.89 17.52
N GLU A 101 -7.80 -18.86 16.84
CA GLU A 101 -9.17 -19.31 17.19
C GLU A 101 -9.26 -19.83 18.63
N SER A 102 -8.27 -20.60 19.09
CA SER A 102 -8.20 -21.12 20.44
C SER A 102 -8.15 -20.02 21.52
N ALA A 103 -7.44 -18.92 21.22
CA ALA A 103 -7.34 -17.78 22.13
C ALA A 103 -8.62 -16.93 22.16
N LEU A 104 -9.40 -16.91 21.06
CA LEU A 104 -10.70 -16.24 20.99
C LEU A 104 -11.79 -16.94 21.79
N GLU A 105 -11.74 -18.28 21.94
CA GLU A 105 -12.73 -19.04 22.70
C GLU A 105 -12.71 -18.69 24.20
N GLU A 106 -11.53 -18.30 24.72
CA GLU A 106 -11.34 -17.90 26.13
C GLU A 106 -11.54 -16.39 26.34
N ALA A 107 -11.59 -15.60 25.27
CA ALA A 107 -11.63 -14.15 25.33
C ALA A 107 -13.06 -13.61 25.51
N SER A 108 -13.22 -12.64 26.41
CA SER A 108 -14.49 -11.96 26.63
C SER A 108 -14.55 -10.63 25.90
N VAL A 109 -15.56 -10.46 25.05
CA VAL A 109 -15.86 -9.16 24.41
C VAL A 109 -16.38 -8.20 25.47
N ILE A 110 -15.68 -7.08 25.68
CA ILE A 110 -16.07 -6.08 26.66
C ILE A 110 -17.03 -5.05 26.08
N THR A 111 -16.77 -4.63 24.84
CA THR A 111 -17.64 -3.72 24.08
C THR A 111 -17.38 -3.84 22.58
N THR A 112 -18.17 -3.10 21.79
CA THR A 112 -18.07 -3.08 20.33
C THR A 112 -18.15 -1.64 19.81
N GLY A 113 -17.58 -1.43 18.62
CA GLY A 113 -17.75 -0.21 17.83
C GLY A 113 -17.92 -0.53 16.35
N LEU A 114 -17.80 0.46 15.49
CA LEU A 114 -17.86 0.27 14.05
C LEU A 114 -16.54 -0.35 13.54
N ALA A 115 -16.64 -1.40 12.76
CA ALA A 115 -15.53 -2.05 12.07
C ALA A 115 -14.97 -1.11 10.98
N ALA A 116 -14.08 -0.20 11.35
CA ALA A 116 -13.64 0.91 10.52
C ALA A 116 -12.47 0.57 9.59
N SER A 117 -11.56 -0.31 10.05
CA SER A 117 -10.47 -0.88 9.26
C SER A 117 -10.16 -2.28 9.76
N PRO A 118 -10.05 -3.28 8.86
CA PRO A 118 -9.96 -4.69 9.25
C PRO A 118 -8.62 -5.02 9.94
N GLY A 119 -8.60 -6.21 10.58
CA GLY A 119 -7.42 -6.79 11.23
C GLY A 119 -7.57 -6.91 12.72
N ALA A 120 -6.74 -7.81 13.29
CA ALA A 120 -6.57 -7.98 14.72
C ALA A 120 -5.33 -7.24 15.21
N ALA A 121 -5.41 -6.56 16.33
CA ALA A 121 -4.27 -5.91 16.96
C ALA A 121 -4.32 -6.07 18.47
N THR A 122 -3.15 -6.23 19.08
CA THR A 122 -2.99 -6.38 20.53
C THR A 122 -1.86 -5.50 21.01
N GLY A 123 -2.06 -4.82 22.11
CA GLY A 123 -1.05 -3.95 22.71
C GLY A 123 -1.47 -3.36 24.04
N ARG A 124 -0.55 -2.60 24.64
CA ARG A 124 -0.84 -1.78 25.81
C ARG A 124 -1.59 -0.52 25.39
N ILE A 125 -2.62 -0.16 26.14
CA ILE A 125 -3.39 1.06 25.82
C ILE A 125 -2.59 2.30 26.17
N VAL A 126 -2.64 3.28 25.26
CA VAL A 126 -2.13 4.65 25.43
C VAL A 126 -3.19 5.63 24.94
N PHE A 127 -3.16 6.86 25.48
CA PHE A 127 -4.21 7.84 25.24
C PHE A 127 -3.75 9.09 24.49
N ASN A 128 -2.46 9.22 24.21
CA ASN A 128 -1.90 10.31 23.40
C ASN A 128 -0.83 9.80 22.42
N SER A 129 -0.52 10.62 21.44
CA SER A 129 0.37 10.26 20.34
C SER A 129 1.84 10.20 20.77
N GLU A 130 2.27 11.10 21.65
CA GLU A 130 3.64 11.16 22.15
C GLU A 130 4.01 9.85 22.88
N LYS A 131 3.14 9.39 23.77
CA LYS A 131 3.36 8.11 24.48
C LYS A 131 3.29 6.90 23.56
N ALA A 132 2.44 6.93 22.53
CA ALA A 132 2.42 5.86 21.54
C ALA A 132 3.78 5.71 20.87
N SER A 133 4.39 6.83 20.46
CA SER A 133 5.71 6.88 19.85
C SER A 133 6.81 6.47 20.84
N GLU A 134 6.84 7.03 22.04
CA GLU A 134 7.80 6.70 23.10
C GLU A 134 7.80 5.21 23.43
N TRP A 135 6.62 4.61 23.64
CA TRP A 135 6.53 3.21 24.00
C TRP A 135 6.89 2.28 22.83
N LYS A 136 6.58 2.68 21.60
CA LYS A 136 7.02 1.96 20.41
C LYS A 136 8.54 1.95 20.26
N GLU A 137 9.21 3.06 20.51
CA GLU A 137 10.67 3.16 20.53
C GLU A 137 11.31 2.25 21.59
N ASN A 138 10.63 2.08 22.72
CA ASN A 138 11.03 1.15 23.79
C ASN A 138 10.69 -0.33 23.48
N GLY A 139 10.16 -0.62 22.27
CA GLY A 139 9.85 -1.98 21.81
C GLY A 139 8.50 -2.53 22.28
N GLU A 140 7.65 -1.69 22.91
CA GLU A 140 6.31 -2.09 23.32
C GLU A 140 5.31 -2.03 22.16
N LYS A 141 4.37 -2.98 22.13
CA LYS A 141 3.21 -2.92 21.25
C LYS A 141 2.12 -2.11 21.91
N VAL A 142 1.64 -1.08 21.23
CA VAL A 142 0.64 -0.17 21.79
C VAL A 142 -0.64 -0.12 20.95
N LEU A 143 -1.76 0.13 21.64
CA LEU A 143 -3.05 0.47 21.04
C LEU A 143 -3.42 1.88 21.47
N LEU A 144 -3.70 2.74 20.49
CA LEU A 144 -4.06 4.14 20.73
C LEU A 144 -5.58 4.26 20.91
N PHE A 145 -6.01 4.72 22.09
CA PHE A 145 -7.42 4.98 22.40
C PHE A 145 -7.64 6.49 22.53
N ARG A 146 -8.53 7.04 21.72
CA ARG A 146 -8.81 8.49 21.70
C ARG A 146 -10.32 8.75 21.76
N LYS A 147 -10.70 9.92 22.21
CA LYS A 147 -12.07 10.39 22.02
C LYS A 147 -12.38 10.54 20.53
N GLU A 148 -11.51 11.18 19.79
CA GLU A 148 -11.46 11.30 18.34
C GLU A 148 -10.01 11.58 17.93
N THR A 149 -9.64 11.33 16.68
CA THR A 149 -8.29 11.63 16.18
C THR A 149 -8.30 12.85 15.29
N SER A 150 -7.19 13.60 15.34
CA SER A 150 -6.88 14.75 14.50
C SER A 150 -5.64 14.49 13.64
N PRO A 151 -5.30 15.36 12.68
CA PRO A 151 -4.04 15.27 11.93
C PRO A 151 -2.78 15.26 12.80
N GLU A 152 -2.83 15.87 13.98
CA GLU A 152 -1.73 15.92 14.95
C GLU A 152 -1.45 14.53 15.58
N ASP A 153 -2.40 13.61 15.50
CA ASP A 153 -2.25 12.24 16.04
C ASP A 153 -1.55 11.27 15.08
N ILE A 154 -1.16 11.70 13.88
CA ILE A 154 -0.64 10.80 12.83
C ILE A 154 0.59 10.02 13.30
N GLU A 155 1.53 10.62 14.01
CA GLU A 155 2.73 9.94 14.52
C GLU A 155 2.37 8.82 15.50
N GLY A 156 1.48 9.09 16.45
CA GLY A 156 0.99 8.08 17.37
C GLY A 156 0.19 6.97 16.67
N MET A 157 -0.55 7.32 15.63
CA MET A 157 -1.27 6.33 14.80
C MET A 157 -0.29 5.45 14.00
N ILE A 158 0.83 6.00 13.53
CA ILE A 158 1.91 5.24 12.89
C ILE A 158 2.59 4.31 13.91
N ALA A 159 2.81 4.77 15.13
CA ALA A 159 3.46 3.99 16.18
C ALA A 159 2.57 2.83 16.68
N ALA A 160 1.27 3.04 16.82
CA ALA A 160 0.34 2.05 17.35
C ALA A 160 0.10 0.86 16.41
N GLU A 161 -0.15 -0.32 16.96
CA GLU A 161 -0.56 -1.53 16.21
C GLU A 161 -2.01 -1.41 15.67
N GLY A 162 -2.84 -0.61 16.35
CA GLY A 162 -4.20 -0.30 15.98
C GLY A 162 -4.79 0.77 16.88
N PHE A 163 -5.98 1.27 16.55
CA PHE A 163 -6.60 2.35 17.33
C PHE A 163 -8.10 2.25 17.43
N VAL A 164 -8.61 2.85 18.51
CA VAL A 164 -10.03 2.91 18.85
C VAL A 164 -10.41 4.36 19.11
N THR A 165 -11.52 4.80 18.51
CA THR A 165 -12.10 6.10 18.85
C THR A 165 -13.48 5.97 19.46
N GLN A 166 -13.75 6.77 20.50
CA GLN A 166 -15.06 6.86 21.12
C GLN A 166 -16.08 7.43 20.14
N LEU A 167 -15.72 8.50 19.43
CA LEU A 167 -16.54 9.19 18.44
C LEU A 167 -16.04 8.87 17.03
N GLY A 168 -16.89 9.13 16.04
CA GLY A 168 -16.56 8.99 14.64
C GLY A 168 -17.30 7.84 13.95
N GLY A 169 -17.32 7.87 12.63
CA GLY A 169 -17.95 6.89 11.76
C GLY A 169 -16.96 6.30 10.75
N MET A 170 -17.47 5.60 9.75
CA MET A 170 -16.67 4.97 8.68
C MET A 170 -15.88 5.98 7.82
N THR A 171 -16.26 7.25 7.86
CA THR A 171 -15.61 8.37 7.14
C THR A 171 -14.81 9.30 8.07
N SER A 172 -14.67 8.95 9.36
CA SER A 172 -13.87 9.72 10.31
C SER A 172 -12.38 9.71 9.93
N HIS A 173 -11.64 10.69 10.43
CA HIS A 173 -10.18 10.77 10.25
C HIS A 173 -9.49 9.45 10.64
N ALA A 174 -9.81 8.91 11.82
CA ALA A 174 -9.30 7.61 12.28
C ALA A 174 -9.53 6.50 11.26
N ALA A 175 -10.75 6.36 10.77
CA ALA A 175 -11.14 5.30 9.83
C ALA A 175 -10.43 5.41 8.46
N VAL A 176 -10.27 6.64 7.96
CA VAL A 176 -9.60 6.89 6.67
C VAL A 176 -8.11 6.63 6.77
N VAL A 177 -7.46 7.16 7.80
CA VAL A 177 -6.02 7.00 8.03
C VAL A 177 -5.69 5.53 8.31
N ALA A 178 -6.51 4.83 9.13
CA ALA A 178 -6.33 3.41 9.41
C ALA A 178 -6.26 2.56 8.13
N ARG A 179 -7.25 2.74 7.25
CA ARG A 179 -7.28 2.03 5.97
C ARG A 179 -6.08 2.37 5.09
N GLY A 180 -5.67 3.63 5.08
CA GLY A 180 -4.47 4.06 4.36
C GLY A 180 -3.18 3.41 4.87
N MET A 181 -3.10 3.17 6.18
CA MET A 181 -1.95 2.55 6.85
C MET A 181 -2.05 1.02 6.93
N GLY A 182 -3.17 0.40 6.54
CA GLY A 182 -3.41 -1.04 6.73
C GLY A 182 -3.47 -1.47 8.20
N LYS A 183 -3.88 -0.58 9.11
CA LYS A 183 -3.96 -0.85 10.55
C LYS A 183 -5.38 -1.10 11.01
N SER A 184 -5.53 -1.96 12.02
CA SER A 184 -6.82 -2.24 12.65
C SER A 184 -7.43 -0.99 13.30
N CYS A 185 -8.70 -0.71 13.00
CA CYS A 185 -9.40 0.43 13.59
C CYS A 185 -10.84 0.12 13.95
N ILE A 186 -11.24 0.56 15.13
CA ILE A 186 -12.62 0.57 15.59
C ILE A 186 -13.01 2.02 15.87
N SER A 187 -14.03 2.53 15.18
CA SER A 187 -14.55 3.89 15.39
C SER A 187 -15.92 3.89 16.06
N GLY A 188 -16.26 4.98 16.74
CA GLY A 188 -17.59 5.12 17.34
C GLY A 188 -17.88 4.10 18.44
N ALA A 189 -16.88 3.71 19.21
CA ALA A 189 -17.05 2.83 20.38
C ALA A 189 -17.57 3.64 21.57
N GLY A 190 -18.87 3.98 21.55
CA GLY A 190 -19.47 4.94 22.49
C GLY A 190 -19.38 4.58 23.98
N ASP A 191 -19.24 3.29 24.31
CA ASP A 191 -19.02 2.82 25.67
C ASP A 191 -17.62 3.14 26.21
N VAL A 192 -16.66 3.46 25.31
CA VAL A 192 -15.27 3.79 25.65
C VAL A 192 -15.18 5.27 25.98
N VAL A 193 -14.96 5.61 27.23
CA VAL A 193 -14.80 7.02 27.68
C VAL A 193 -13.36 7.22 28.12
N VAL A 194 -12.59 7.94 27.31
CA VAL A 194 -11.17 8.25 27.56
C VAL A 194 -11.03 9.55 28.35
N ASN A 195 -10.23 9.51 29.40
CA ASN A 195 -9.77 10.68 30.15
C ASN A 195 -8.24 10.76 30.07
N GLU A 196 -7.78 11.52 29.10
CA GLU A 196 -6.35 11.64 28.76
C GLU A 196 -5.53 12.26 29.90
N ASP A 197 -6.10 13.29 30.59
CA ASP A 197 -5.42 13.99 31.69
C ASP A 197 -5.13 13.06 32.89
N LYS A 198 -6.02 12.10 33.14
CA LYS A 198 -5.87 11.14 34.22
C LYS A 198 -5.17 9.84 33.82
N GLY A 199 -4.91 9.63 32.55
CA GLY A 199 -4.35 8.39 32.02
C GLY A 199 -5.25 7.18 32.29
N ILE A 200 -6.57 7.34 32.19
CA ILE A 200 -7.57 6.30 32.41
C ILE A 200 -8.63 6.28 31.32
N MET A 201 -9.22 5.12 31.09
CA MET A 201 -10.47 5.01 30.34
C MET A 201 -11.49 4.20 31.14
N THR A 202 -12.77 4.44 30.86
CA THR A 202 -13.88 3.72 31.46
C THR A 202 -14.70 3.05 30.37
N ILE A 203 -15.00 1.76 30.55
CA ILE A 203 -15.89 1.00 29.68
C ILE A 203 -16.99 0.37 30.54
N LYS A 204 -18.24 0.73 30.30
CA LYS A 204 -19.40 0.21 31.05
C LYS A 204 -19.24 0.30 32.58
N GLY A 205 -18.61 1.38 33.06
CA GLY A 205 -18.40 1.63 34.48
C GLY A 205 -17.16 0.96 35.09
N GLN A 206 -16.42 0.19 34.35
CA GLN A 206 -15.13 -0.38 34.78
C GLN A 206 -13.98 0.51 34.30
N GLU A 207 -13.06 0.84 35.22
CA GLU A 207 -11.89 1.67 34.94
C GLU A 207 -10.69 0.83 34.51
N TYR A 208 -9.95 1.33 33.52
CA TYR A 208 -8.71 0.78 32.97
C TYR A 208 -7.65 1.87 32.91
N LYS A 209 -6.41 1.50 33.14
CA LYS A 209 -5.27 2.43 33.20
C LYS A 209 -4.40 2.30 31.94
N GLU A 210 -3.73 3.39 31.65
CA GLU A 210 -2.68 3.37 30.64
C GLU A 210 -1.65 2.27 30.93
N GLY A 211 -1.33 1.48 29.92
CA GLY A 211 -0.46 0.30 30.03
C GLY A 211 -1.20 -1.03 30.20
N ASP A 212 -2.49 -1.05 30.49
CA ASP A 212 -3.26 -2.30 30.48
C ASP A 212 -3.30 -2.91 29.08
N PHE A 213 -3.30 -4.24 29.00
CA PHE A 213 -3.37 -4.95 27.72
C PHE A 213 -4.80 -5.03 27.20
N PHE A 214 -4.96 -4.67 25.94
CA PHE A 214 -6.19 -4.82 25.17
C PHE A 214 -5.92 -5.48 23.83
N SER A 215 -6.98 -6.05 23.27
CA SER A 215 -6.98 -6.61 21.91
C SER A 215 -8.22 -6.11 21.16
N ILE A 216 -8.07 -5.80 19.89
CA ILE A 216 -9.13 -5.28 19.04
C ILE A 216 -9.24 -6.09 17.76
N ASP A 217 -10.46 -6.31 17.30
CA ASP A 217 -10.77 -6.89 16.00
C ASP A 217 -11.48 -5.84 15.14
N GLY A 218 -10.72 -5.17 14.30
CA GLY A 218 -11.22 -4.17 13.39
C GLY A 218 -12.12 -4.71 12.28
N SER A 219 -12.11 -6.03 12.04
CA SER A 219 -13.01 -6.69 11.08
C SER A 219 -14.43 -6.87 11.63
N THR A 220 -14.57 -7.07 12.93
CA THR A 220 -15.86 -7.29 13.61
C THR A 220 -16.28 -6.15 14.52
N GLY A 221 -15.39 -5.19 14.79
CA GLY A 221 -15.62 -4.10 15.72
C GLY A 221 -15.57 -4.50 17.20
N LYS A 222 -15.04 -5.67 17.54
CA LYS A 222 -14.98 -6.18 18.91
C LYS A 222 -13.74 -5.71 19.65
N ILE A 223 -13.92 -5.36 20.93
CA ILE A 223 -12.86 -4.96 21.85
C ILE A 223 -12.81 -5.96 23.00
N PHE A 224 -11.61 -6.45 23.29
CA PHE A 224 -11.33 -7.46 24.33
C PHE A 224 -10.36 -6.91 25.36
N THR A 225 -10.49 -7.30 26.60
CA THR A 225 -9.47 -7.10 27.63
C THR A 225 -8.39 -8.18 27.55
N GLY A 226 -7.16 -7.79 27.88
CA GLY A 226 -6.04 -8.71 27.91
C GLY A 226 -5.34 -8.88 26.55
N LYS A 227 -4.30 -9.70 26.59
CA LYS A 227 -3.46 -10.00 25.44
C LYS A 227 -4.01 -11.24 24.73
N ILE A 228 -4.41 -11.07 23.46
CA ILE A 228 -4.76 -12.17 22.55
C ILE A 228 -3.67 -12.20 21.48
N ASP A 229 -3.01 -13.34 21.30
CA ASP A 229 -1.97 -13.46 20.29
C ASP A 229 -2.54 -13.39 18.87
N THR A 230 -1.84 -12.65 18.02
CA THR A 230 -2.21 -12.46 16.62
C THR A 230 -1.25 -13.24 15.72
N LYS A 231 -1.77 -13.77 14.63
CA LYS A 231 -0.97 -14.37 13.57
C LYS A 231 -1.23 -13.68 12.23
N LEU A 232 -0.20 -13.63 11.39
CA LEU A 232 -0.40 -13.25 10.00
C LEU A 232 -1.26 -14.33 9.32
N PRO A 233 -2.22 -13.95 8.48
CA PRO A 233 -3.04 -14.91 7.78
C PRO A 233 -2.15 -15.77 6.87
N GLU A 234 -2.30 -17.08 6.98
CA GLU A 234 -1.78 -17.99 5.97
C GLU A 234 -2.77 -18.04 4.81
N PHE A 235 -2.26 -17.97 3.60
CA PHE A 235 -3.12 -18.14 2.43
C PHE A 235 -3.65 -19.56 2.40
N SER A 236 -4.96 -19.69 2.49
CA SER A 236 -5.59 -20.99 2.32
C SER A 236 -5.32 -21.54 0.90
N GLU A 237 -5.38 -22.85 0.72
CA GLU A 237 -5.23 -23.50 -0.58
C GLU A 237 -6.26 -22.95 -1.58
N GLU A 238 -7.46 -22.64 -1.10
CA GLU A 238 -8.53 -22.09 -1.93
C GLU A 238 -8.19 -20.67 -2.42
N PHE A 239 -7.59 -19.84 -1.55
CA PHE A 239 -7.16 -18.50 -1.96
C PHE A 239 -6.03 -18.57 -2.99
N GLN A 240 -5.06 -19.47 -2.80
CA GLN A 240 -4.02 -19.71 -3.80
C GLN A 240 -4.61 -20.18 -5.14
N THR A 241 -5.63 -21.04 -5.09
CA THR A 241 -6.36 -21.52 -6.28
C THR A 241 -7.03 -20.37 -7.04
N ILE A 242 -7.73 -19.47 -6.34
CA ILE A 242 -8.33 -18.26 -6.97
C ILE A 242 -7.27 -17.36 -7.60
N LEU A 243 -6.12 -17.17 -6.93
CA LEU A 243 -5.01 -16.40 -7.50
C LEU A 243 -4.43 -17.05 -8.77
N GLU A 244 -4.29 -18.38 -8.79
CA GLU A 244 -3.82 -19.11 -9.98
C GLU A 244 -4.81 -19.00 -11.15
N TRP A 245 -6.10 -19.16 -10.91
CA TRP A 245 -7.13 -18.95 -11.93
C TRP A 245 -7.11 -17.51 -12.46
N SER A 246 -6.96 -16.52 -11.56
CA SER A 246 -6.85 -15.11 -11.93
C SER A 246 -5.64 -14.84 -12.82
N LYS A 247 -4.49 -15.51 -12.59
CA LYS A 247 -3.31 -15.41 -13.46
C LYS A 247 -3.57 -15.88 -14.89
N ALA A 248 -4.43 -16.88 -15.08
CA ALA A 248 -4.75 -17.44 -16.40
C ALA A 248 -5.63 -16.49 -17.23
N VAL A 249 -6.54 -15.73 -16.59
CA VAL A 249 -7.50 -14.86 -17.29
C VAL A 249 -7.09 -13.39 -17.35
N LYS A 250 -6.15 -12.95 -16.51
CA LYS A 250 -5.72 -11.55 -16.48
C LYS A 250 -5.03 -11.14 -17.79
N ARG A 251 -5.32 -9.93 -18.22
CA ARG A 251 -4.69 -9.32 -19.40
C ARG A 251 -3.44 -8.51 -19.08
N LEU A 252 -3.39 -7.92 -17.89
CA LEU A 252 -2.31 -7.04 -17.44
C LEU A 252 -1.47 -7.75 -16.38
N GLY A 253 -0.15 -7.53 -16.40
CA GLY A 253 0.72 -7.91 -15.30
C GLY A 253 0.46 -7.04 -14.06
N VAL A 254 0.71 -7.59 -12.88
CA VAL A 254 0.59 -6.88 -11.60
C VAL A 254 1.99 -6.70 -11.01
N LYS A 255 2.40 -5.45 -10.83
CA LYS A 255 3.63 -5.07 -10.14
C LYS A 255 3.29 -4.35 -8.84
N ALA A 256 4.16 -4.43 -7.85
CA ALA A 256 3.99 -3.77 -6.56
C ALA A 256 4.89 -2.53 -6.45
N ASN A 257 4.57 -1.66 -5.49
CA ASN A 257 5.50 -0.67 -4.99
C ASN A 257 6.29 -1.30 -3.84
N ALA A 258 7.61 -1.17 -3.86
CA ALA A 258 8.46 -1.61 -2.76
C ALA A 258 9.78 -0.82 -2.77
N ASP A 259 10.13 -0.26 -1.64
CA ASP A 259 11.28 0.62 -1.49
C ASP A 259 12.43 -0.08 -0.74
N ASN A 260 12.17 -1.25 -0.11
CA ASN A 260 13.11 -2.04 0.68
C ASN A 260 12.86 -3.55 0.53
N GLU A 261 13.79 -4.37 1.07
CA GLU A 261 13.74 -5.83 1.03
C GLU A 261 12.45 -6.42 1.62
N ARG A 262 12.00 -5.87 2.76
CA ARG A 262 10.80 -6.35 3.45
C ARG A 262 9.58 -6.22 2.55
N ASP A 263 9.37 -5.03 1.98
CA ASP A 263 8.23 -4.75 1.12
C ASP A 263 8.30 -5.55 -0.17
N ALA A 264 9.50 -5.69 -0.75
CA ALA A 264 9.74 -6.54 -1.93
C ALA A 264 9.43 -8.01 -1.63
N SER A 265 9.83 -8.52 -0.46
CA SER A 265 9.56 -9.90 -0.03
C SER A 265 8.06 -10.15 0.16
N VAL A 266 7.35 -9.21 0.77
CA VAL A 266 5.90 -9.26 0.90
C VAL A 266 5.24 -9.26 -0.48
N ALA A 267 5.64 -8.35 -1.36
CA ALA A 267 5.12 -8.28 -2.73
C ALA A 267 5.36 -9.59 -3.51
N ALA A 268 6.55 -10.18 -3.39
CA ALA A 268 6.89 -11.46 -4.02
C ALA A 268 6.01 -12.60 -3.50
N LYS A 269 5.79 -12.66 -2.18
CA LYS A 269 4.91 -13.64 -1.52
C LYS A 269 3.46 -13.53 -2.01
N PHE A 270 2.97 -12.31 -2.23
CA PHE A 270 1.64 -12.04 -2.80
C PHE A 270 1.57 -12.26 -4.31
N GLY A 271 2.64 -12.71 -4.95
CA GLY A 271 2.65 -13.05 -6.36
C GLY A 271 2.83 -11.87 -7.30
N ALA A 272 3.39 -10.75 -6.85
CA ALA A 272 3.77 -9.65 -7.71
C ALA A 272 4.74 -10.10 -8.82
N GLU A 273 4.53 -9.59 -10.03
CA GLU A 273 5.31 -9.95 -11.21
C GLU A 273 6.56 -9.08 -11.38
N GLY A 274 6.79 -8.20 -10.44
CA GLY A 274 7.93 -7.29 -10.36
C GLY A 274 7.63 -6.12 -9.44
N ILE A 275 8.64 -5.29 -9.26
CA ILE A 275 8.47 -3.97 -8.65
C ILE A 275 8.29 -2.94 -9.75
N GLY A 276 7.24 -2.19 -9.66
CA GLY A 276 6.95 -1.18 -10.63
C GLY A 276 7.32 0.23 -10.22
N LEU A 277 7.49 0.42 -8.93
CA LEU A 277 8.01 1.65 -8.38
C LEU A 277 8.82 1.36 -7.12
N THR A 278 10.10 1.68 -7.17
CA THR A 278 10.98 1.90 -6.02
C THR A 278 11.27 3.39 -5.94
N ARG A 279 10.93 4.02 -4.82
CA ARG A 279 11.19 5.44 -4.56
C ARG A 279 12.53 5.58 -3.87
N THR A 280 13.48 6.20 -4.54
CA THR A 280 14.85 6.33 -4.02
C THR A 280 14.96 7.32 -2.87
N GLU A 281 14.04 8.28 -2.77
CA GLU A 281 13.98 9.25 -1.67
C GLU A 281 13.74 8.59 -0.31
N HIS A 282 12.93 7.55 -0.24
CA HIS A 282 12.65 6.84 1.02
C HIS A 282 13.90 6.16 1.60
N MET A 283 14.88 5.83 0.76
CA MET A 283 16.14 5.24 1.19
C MET A 283 17.04 6.21 1.95
N PHE A 284 16.75 7.51 1.93
CA PHE A 284 17.62 8.53 2.54
C PHE A 284 17.27 8.91 3.97
N PHE A 285 16.13 8.48 4.48
CA PHE A 285 15.66 8.88 5.82
C PHE A 285 16.25 8.06 6.98
N GLU A 286 16.87 6.92 6.72
CA GLU A 286 17.36 6.03 7.77
C GLU A 286 18.78 6.38 8.26
N GLY A 287 18.96 6.50 9.58
CA GLY A 287 20.25 6.57 10.25
C GLY A 287 21.16 7.73 9.80
N GLU A 288 22.38 7.43 9.36
CA GLU A 288 23.34 8.43 8.88
C GLU A 288 23.06 8.95 7.47
N ARG A 289 22.18 8.29 6.72
CA ARG A 289 21.86 8.64 5.34
C ARG A 289 21.27 10.04 5.21
N ILE A 290 20.39 10.42 6.15
CA ILE A 290 19.80 11.77 6.19
C ILE A 290 20.87 12.84 6.40
N THR A 291 21.91 12.55 7.16
CA THR A 291 23.04 13.46 7.34
C THR A 291 23.85 13.64 6.04
N ASN A 292 24.09 12.54 5.32
CA ASN A 292 24.83 12.57 4.07
C ASN A 292 24.05 13.27 2.95
N ILE A 293 22.72 13.06 2.85
CA ILE A 293 21.88 13.77 1.88
C ILE A 293 21.84 15.27 2.19
N ARG A 294 21.72 15.66 3.47
CA ARG A 294 21.80 17.05 3.90
C ARG A 294 23.16 17.68 3.57
N GLN A 295 24.29 16.95 3.74
CA GLN A 295 25.61 17.42 3.31
C GLN A 295 25.65 17.68 1.80
N MET A 296 25.08 16.79 1.00
CA MET A 296 24.96 16.95 -0.44
C MET A 296 24.15 18.20 -0.82
N ILE A 297 23.03 18.43 -0.13
CA ILE A 297 22.11 19.55 -0.42
C ILE A 297 22.75 20.91 -0.11
N ILE A 298 23.48 21.02 1.02
CA ILE A 298 24.11 22.28 1.43
C ILE A 298 25.48 22.53 0.78
N ALA A 299 25.93 21.62 -0.11
CA ALA A 299 27.18 21.73 -0.81
C ALA A 299 27.22 22.98 -1.72
N GLU A 300 28.28 23.77 -1.63
CA GLU A 300 28.46 24.99 -2.40
C GLU A 300 29.21 24.75 -3.71
N SER A 301 29.91 23.61 -3.83
CA SER A 301 30.60 23.20 -5.05
C SER A 301 30.19 21.81 -5.52
N LYS A 302 30.52 21.49 -6.77
CA LYS A 302 30.28 20.15 -7.33
C LYS A 302 31.13 19.11 -6.60
N GLU A 303 32.37 19.43 -6.25
CA GLU A 303 33.29 18.54 -5.55
C GLU A 303 32.77 18.18 -4.14
N GLU A 304 32.24 19.16 -3.39
CA GLU A 304 31.59 18.90 -2.12
C GLU A 304 30.35 17.99 -2.28
N ARG A 305 29.58 18.21 -3.33
CA ARG A 305 28.38 17.38 -3.64
C ARG A 305 28.77 15.95 -3.96
N GLU A 306 29.75 15.77 -4.84
CA GLU A 306 30.25 14.44 -5.20
C GLU A 306 30.83 13.69 -3.99
N ALA A 307 31.57 14.36 -3.11
CA ALA A 307 32.07 13.75 -1.87
C ALA A 307 30.95 13.29 -0.91
N ALA A 308 29.86 14.00 -0.84
CA ALA A 308 28.67 13.58 -0.07
C ALA A 308 27.94 12.42 -0.75
N LEU A 309 27.81 12.43 -2.08
CA LEU A 309 27.20 11.38 -2.87
C LEU A 309 27.98 10.06 -2.79
N GLU A 310 29.32 10.10 -2.72
CA GLU A 310 30.16 8.91 -2.51
C GLU A 310 29.85 8.20 -1.19
N LYS A 311 29.42 8.93 -0.15
CA LYS A 311 28.99 8.33 1.12
C LYS A 311 27.60 7.70 1.03
N LEU A 312 26.72 8.19 0.15
CA LEU A 312 25.37 7.67 -0.08
C LEU A 312 25.35 6.41 -0.95
N LEU A 313 26.28 6.34 -1.92
CA LEU A 313 26.34 5.26 -2.91
C LEU A 313 26.33 3.85 -2.28
N PRO A 314 27.13 3.51 -1.24
CA PRO A 314 27.12 2.18 -0.65
C PRO A 314 25.78 1.79 -0.01
N HIS A 315 25.07 2.77 0.53
CA HIS A 315 23.76 2.53 1.14
C HIS A 315 22.72 2.18 0.08
N GLN A 316 22.61 2.98 -0.98
CA GLN A 316 21.66 2.67 -2.07
C GLN A 316 22.02 1.38 -2.81
N LEU A 317 23.33 1.14 -3.03
CA LEU A 317 23.81 -0.11 -3.61
C LEU A 317 23.34 -1.32 -2.81
N LYS A 318 23.42 -1.27 -1.48
CA LYS A 318 22.95 -2.33 -0.59
C LYS A 318 21.45 -2.54 -0.77
N ASP A 319 20.65 -1.48 -0.69
CA ASP A 319 19.19 -1.55 -0.78
C ASP A 319 18.73 -2.13 -2.13
N PHE A 320 19.36 -1.72 -3.24
CA PHE A 320 19.05 -2.28 -4.55
C PHE A 320 19.46 -3.75 -4.68
N LYS A 321 20.59 -4.16 -4.08
CA LYS A 321 20.98 -5.58 -4.05
C LYS A 321 19.92 -6.44 -3.37
N GLU A 322 19.42 -6.00 -2.24
CA GLU A 322 18.37 -6.69 -1.49
C GLU A 322 17.10 -6.81 -2.32
N ASN A 323 16.63 -5.72 -2.93
CA ASN A 323 15.46 -5.74 -3.81
C ASN A 323 15.63 -6.65 -5.04
N PHE A 324 16.79 -6.62 -5.69
CA PHE A 324 17.06 -7.47 -6.85
C PHE A 324 17.12 -8.95 -6.51
N LYS A 325 17.68 -9.32 -5.35
CA LYS A 325 17.72 -10.72 -4.88
C LYS A 325 16.33 -11.30 -4.69
N VAL A 326 15.45 -10.53 -4.06
CA VAL A 326 14.05 -10.95 -3.84
C VAL A 326 13.29 -11.08 -5.16
N MET A 327 13.60 -10.25 -6.14
CA MET A 327 12.89 -10.18 -7.44
C MET A 327 13.59 -10.97 -8.55
N ASP A 328 14.16 -12.13 -8.25
CA ASP A 328 14.82 -13.00 -9.23
C ASP A 328 13.95 -13.24 -10.48
N GLY A 329 14.52 -12.95 -11.65
CA GLY A 329 13.84 -13.09 -12.95
C GLY A 329 12.77 -12.04 -13.25
N LYS A 330 12.40 -11.20 -12.29
CA LYS A 330 11.37 -10.16 -12.42
C LYS A 330 11.98 -8.78 -12.63
N THR A 331 11.20 -7.85 -13.16
CA THR A 331 11.65 -6.46 -13.35
C THR A 331 11.56 -5.67 -12.05
N VAL A 332 12.53 -4.79 -11.82
CA VAL A 332 12.51 -3.80 -10.74
C VAL A 332 12.67 -2.42 -11.36
N THR A 333 11.63 -1.61 -11.28
CA THR A 333 11.61 -0.24 -11.81
C THR A 333 12.00 0.72 -10.69
N VAL A 334 13.15 1.38 -10.85
CA VAL A 334 13.69 2.35 -9.90
C VAL A 334 13.45 3.75 -10.42
N ARG A 335 12.69 4.55 -9.67
CA ARG A 335 12.54 5.98 -9.93
C ARG A 335 13.72 6.74 -9.37
N LEU A 336 14.39 7.52 -10.20
CA LEU A 336 15.44 8.44 -9.75
C LEU A 336 14.83 9.51 -8.84
N LEU A 337 15.67 10.22 -8.09
CA LEU A 337 15.25 11.19 -7.09
C LEU A 337 14.20 12.16 -7.63
N ASP A 338 13.04 12.20 -6.97
CA ASP A 338 11.89 12.98 -7.42
C ASP A 338 11.60 14.22 -6.58
N PRO A 339 11.54 14.18 -5.23
CA PRO A 339 11.13 15.35 -4.45
C PRO A 339 12.15 16.49 -4.51
N PRO A 340 11.72 17.74 -4.27
CA PRO A 340 12.63 18.86 -4.15
C PRO A 340 13.53 18.74 -2.91
N LEU A 341 14.74 19.32 -3.00
CA LEU A 341 15.78 19.11 -1.98
C LEU A 341 15.41 19.67 -0.60
N HIS A 342 14.54 20.67 -0.51
CA HIS A 342 14.15 21.25 0.77
C HIS A 342 13.38 20.27 1.67
N GLU A 343 12.74 19.24 1.12
CA GLU A 343 12.03 18.22 1.91
C GLU A 343 12.94 17.38 2.82
N PHE A 344 14.25 17.35 2.52
CA PHE A 344 15.24 16.67 3.35
C PHE A 344 15.87 17.57 4.41
N LEU A 345 15.64 18.89 4.33
CA LEU A 345 16.22 19.84 5.26
C LEU A 345 15.42 19.87 6.57
N PRO A 346 16.09 20.22 7.69
CA PRO A 346 15.43 20.24 8.98
C PRO A 346 14.48 21.45 9.10
N GLU A 347 13.55 21.35 10.03
CA GLU A 347 12.75 22.48 10.48
C GLU A 347 13.60 23.53 11.22
N GLU A 348 13.10 24.76 11.32
CA GLU A 348 13.83 25.87 11.93
C GLU A 348 14.29 25.57 13.37
N SER A 349 13.47 24.86 14.14
CA SER A 349 13.75 24.44 15.51
C SER A 349 14.93 23.45 15.64
N GLU A 350 15.19 22.66 14.60
CA GLU A 350 16.24 21.62 14.57
C GLU A 350 17.59 22.15 14.05
N VAL A 351 17.62 23.37 13.50
CA VAL A 351 18.82 23.94 12.86
C VAL A 351 20.07 23.88 13.74
N PRO A 352 20.07 24.26 15.05
CA PRO A 352 21.28 24.22 15.86
C PRO A 352 21.89 22.83 16.00
N GLU A 353 21.05 21.82 16.22
CA GLU A 353 21.50 20.44 16.38
C GLU A 353 22.03 19.88 15.07
N VAL A 354 21.28 20.08 13.99
CA VAL A 354 21.64 19.57 12.66
C VAL A 354 22.88 20.26 12.11
N ALA A 355 23.05 21.57 12.29
CA ALA A 355 24.26 22.29 11.88
C ALA A 355 25.50 21.74 12.61
N LYS A 356 25.41 21.51 13.92
CA LYS A 356 26.47 20.86 14.69
C LYS A 356 26.81 19.47 14.17
N LYS A 357 25.81 18.65 13.85
CA LYS A 357 25.97 17.29 13.31
C LYS A 357 26.61 17.31 11.92
N LEU A 358 26.25 18.28 11.09
CA LEU A 358 26.80 18.47 9.75
C LEU A 358 28.21 19.11 9.76
N GLY A 359 28.64 19.70 10.88
CA GLY A 359 29.91 20.42 11.00
C GLY A 359 29.93 21.76 10.24
N VAL A 360 28.76 22.42 10.13
CA VAL A 360 28.60 23.72 9.45
C VAL A 360 28.05 24.77 10.40
N SER A 361 28.12 26.05 10.01
CA SER A 361 27.47 27.11 10.79
C SER A 361 25.95 27.08 10.60
N GLU A 362 25.22 27.55 11.63
CA GLU A 362 23.76 27.69 11.57
C GLU A 362 23.33 28.62 10.43
N GLU A 363 24.11 29.69 10.18
CA GLU A 363 23.83 30.64 9.09
C GLU A 363 23.94 29.98 7.71
N ARG A 364 24.89 29.05 7.52
CA ARG A 364 25.02 28.29 6.24
C ARG A 364 23.79 27.41 6.04
N LEU A 365 23.37 26.68 7.08
CA LEU A 365 22.20 25.81 7.01
C LEU A 365 20.89 26.61 6.82
N THR A 366 20.69 27.67 7.59
CA THR A 366 19.52 28.56 7.44
C THR A 366 19.45 29.19 6.06
N ARG A 367 20.61 29.60 5.49
CA ARG A 367 20.66 30.13 4.13
C ARG A 367 20.25 29.07 3.11
N ALA A 368 20.69 27.84 3.26
CA ALA A 368 20.30 26.74 2.37
C ALA A 368 18.78 26.46 2.46
N ILE A 369 18.23 26.40 3.66
CA ILE A 369 16.77 26.24 3.90
C ILE A 369 16.00 27.36 3.19
N THR A 370 16.39 28.62 3.41
CA THR A 370 15.71 29.78 2.82
C THR A 370 15.79 29.80 1.30
N ASN A 371 16.98 29.48 0.74
CA ASN A 371 17.19 29.52 -0.70
C ASN A 371 16.51 28.38 -1.46
N LEU A 372 16.33 27.22 -0.82
CA LEU A 372 15.68 26.05 -1.41
C LEU A 372 14.20 25.95 -1.11
N ALA A 373 13.67 26.80 -0.20
CA ALA A 373 12.24 26.83 0.08
C ALA A 373 11.45 27.18 -1.19
N GLU A 374 10.47 26.36 -1.51
CA GLU A 374 9.62 26.53 -2.68
C GLU A 374 8.20 26.89 -2.29
N PHE A 375 7.61 27.86 -3.02
CA PHE A 375 6.20 28.23 -2.80
C PHE A 375 5.24 27.14 -3.26
N ASN A 376 5.63 26.36 -4.26
CA ASN A 376 4.87 25.23 -4.77
C ASN A 376 5.82 24.06 -5.09
N PRO A 377 6.08 23.18 -4.12
CA PRO A 377 7.00 22.05 -4.29
C PRO A 377 6.63 21.13 -5.46
N MET A 378 5.34 20.95 -5.74
CA MET A 378 4.88 20.09 -6.83
C MET A 378 5.35 20.57 -8.20
N LEU A 379 5.41 21.90 -8.40
CA LEU A 379 5.79 22.54 -9.67
C LEU A 379 7.24 23.04 -9.68
N GLY A 380 7.99 22.81 -8.63
CA GLY A 380 9.30 23.39 -8.38
C GLY A 380 10.49 22.64 -8.97
N HIS A 381 11.63 22.80 -8.30
CA HIS A 381 12.92 22.24 -8.71
C HIS A 381 13.08 20.80 -8.21
N ARG A 382 12.44 19.88 -8.89
CA ARG A 382 12.40 18.44 -8.55
C ARG A 382 12.53 17.56 -9.79
N GLY A 383 12.66 16.25 -9.58
CA GLY A 383 12.63 15.25 -10.63
C GLY A 383 13.69 15.46 -11.72
N CYS A 384 13.30 15.39 -12.99
CA CYS A 384 14.21 15.61 -14.12
C CYS A 384 14.87 17.00 -14.10
N ARG A 385 14.18 18.02 -13.59
CA ARG A 385 14.73 19.39 -13.48
C ARG A 385 15.91 19.43 -12.53
N LEU A 386 15.80 18.74 -11.38
CA LEU A 386 16.87 18.58 -10.43
C LEU A 386 18.05 17.81 -11.03
N ALA A 387 17.76 16.70 -11.72
CA ALA A 387 18.78 15.89 -12.40
C ALA A 387 19.51 16.64 -13.52
N ILE A 388 18.84 17.57 -14.21
CA ILE A 388 19.47 18.44 -15.23
C ILE A 388 20.43 19.44 -14.56
N THR A 389 20.03 20.01 -13.42
CA THR A 389 20.83 21.01 -12.71
C THR A 389 22.03 20.37 -11.99
N TYR A 390 21.84 19.18 -11.42
CA TYR A 390 22.85 18.43 -10.66
C TYR A 390 22.97 16.99 -11.18
N PRO A 391 23.53 16.79 -12.39
CA PRO A 391 23.59 15.46 -13.03
C PRO A 391 24.43 14.45 -12.22
N GLU A 392 25.30 14.89 -11.32
CA GLU A 392 26.07 14.03 -10.43
C GLU A 392 25.17 13.22 -9.48
N ILE A 393 24.00 13.72 -9.09
CA ILE A 393 23.03 12.97 -8.28
C ILE A 393 22.50 11.77 -9.09
N LEU A 394 22.08 12.02 -10.31
CA LEU A 394 21.61 10.98 -11.23
C LEU A 394 22.71 9.94 -11.49
N VAL A 395 23.95 10.37 -11.77
CA VAL A 395 25.09 9.49 -12.03
C VAL A 395 25.35 8.57 -10.83
N MET A 396 25.33 9.12 -9.60
CA MET A 396 25.48 8.31 -8.38
C MET A 396 24.38 7.23 -8.27
N GLN A 397 23.13 7.60 -8.49
CA GLN A 397 22.01 6.64 -8.42
C GLN A 397 22.12 5.55 -9.49
N VAL A 398 22.48 5.91 -10.73
CA VAL A 398 22.69 4.94 -11.81
C VAL A 398 23.87 4.00 -11.47
N LYS A 399 24.96 4.53 -10.91
CA LYS A 399 26.06 3.68 -10.40
C LYS A 399 25.57 2.68 -9.38
N ALA A 400 24.81 3.11 -8.37
CA ALA A 400 24.28 2.23 -7.34
C ALA A 400 23.38 1.12 -7.92
N ILE A 401 22.47 1.47 -8.84
CA ILE A 401 21.54 0.52 -9.47
C ILE A 401 22.31 -0.52 -10.30
N ILE A 402 23.22 -0.07 -11.17
CA ILE A 402 23.91 -0.97 -12.10
C ILE A 402 24.96 -1.82 -11.39
N GLN A 403 25.72 -1.26 -10.43
CA GLN A 403 26.65 -2.05 -9.62
C GLN A 403 25.92 -3.12 -8.81
N ALA A 404 24.79 -2.77 -8.17
CA ALA A 404 23.95 -3.74 -7.46
C ALA A 404 23.48 -4.86 -8.39
N ALA A 405 23.00 -4.51 -9.58
CA ALA A 405 22.56 -5.49 -10.58
C ALA A 405 23.70 -6.42 -11.03
N ILE A 406 24.89 -5.87 -11.29
CA ILE A 406 26.08 -6.65 -11.66
C ILE A 406 26.50 -7.63 -10.56
N GLU A 407 26.55 -7.16 -9.31
CA GLU A 407 26.96 -7.98 -8.17
C GLU A 407 25.96 -9.12 -7.92
N VAL A 408 24.67 -8.82 -7.93
CA VAL A 408 23.61 -9.81 -7.72
C VAL A 408 23.54 -10.81 -8.89
N GLN A 409 23.82 -10.36 -10.11
CA GLN A 409 23.92 -11.27 -11.27
C GLN A 409 25.09 -12.25 -11.15
N LYS A 410 26.23 -11.82 -10.58
CA LYS A 410 27.36 -12.71 -10.30
C LYS A 410 27.01 -13.79 -9.26
N ASP A 411 26.06 -13.51 -8.37
CA ASP A 411 25.52 -14.49 -7.41
C ASP A 411 24.51 -15.47 -8.07
N GLY A 412 24.28 -15.39 -9.38
CA GLY A 412 23.41 -16.28 -10.14
C GLY A 412 21.96 -15.83 -10.29
N VAL A 413 21.59 -14.67 -9.78
CA VAL A 413 20.24 -14.11 -9.86
C VAL A 413 20.00 -13.43 -11.20
N LYS A 414 18.81 -13.60 -11.80
CA LYS A 414 18.43 -12.96 -13.08
C LYS A 414 17.86 -11.57 -12.80
N VAL A 415 18.67 -10.55 -12.99
CA VAL A 415 18.29 -9.17 -12.72
C VAL A 415 17.76 -8.47 -13.97
N LYS A 416 16.70 -7.67 -13.82
CA LYS A 416 16.11 -6.87 -14.90
C LYS A 416 15.82 -5.44 -14.40
N PRO A 417 16.83 -4.57 -14.32
CA PRO A 417 16.65 -3.22 -13.83
C PRO A 417 15.97 -2.34 -14.88
N GLU A 418 15.04 -1.52 -14.42
CA GLU A 418 14.39 -0.46 -15.20
C GLU A 418 14.64 0.87 -14.49
N ILE A 419 15.30 1.81 -15.14
CA ILE A 419 15.64 3.15 -14.62
C ILE A 419 14.58 4.13 -15.13
N MET A 420 13.94 4.84 -14.22
CA MET A 420 12.82 5.72 -14.54
C MET A 420 13.13 7.17 -14.16
N VAL A 421 13.09 8.05 -15.15
CA VAL A 421 13.24 9.49 -14.96
C VAL A 421 11.87 10.10 -14.64
N PRO A 422 11.70 10.73 -13.45
CA PRO A 422 10.43 11.35 -13.07
C PRO A 422 10.23 12.72 -13.71
N LEU A 423 9.00 13.18 -13.76
CA LEU A 423 8.56 14.56 -14.05
C LEU A 423 8.96 15.12 -15.43
N VAL A 424 9.28 14.26 -16.37
CA VAL A 424 9.62 14.68 -17.74
C VAL A 424 8.41 15.35 -18.39
N ALA A 425 8.61 16.51 -18.99
CA ALA A 425 7.59 17.26 -19.71
C ALA A 425 7.90 17.39 -21.21
N SER A 426 9.14 17.15 -21.64
CA SER A 426 9.53 17.21 -23.04
C SER A 426 10.58 16.15 -23.41
N VAL A 427 10.70 15.88 -24.71
CA VAL A 427 11.71 14.95 -25.23
C VAL A 427 13.14 15.47 -25.02
N GLU A 428 13.31 16.78 -25.02
CA GLU A 428 14.62 17.44 -24.83
C GLU A 428 15.16 17.18 -23.42
N GLU A 429 14.31 17.27 -22.39
CA GLU A 429 14.71 16.94 -21.00
C GLU A 429 15.19 15.48 -20.90
N PHE A 430 14.46 14.56 -21.51
CA PHE A 430 14.82 13.16 -21.51
C PHE A 430 16.11 12.88 -22.29
N ASN A 431 16.26 13.51 -23.46
CA ASN A 431 17.44 13.41 -24.30
C ASN A 431 18.68 14.01 -23.65
N PHE A 432 18.52 15.02 -22.79
CA PHE A 432 19.64 15.58 -22.02
C PHE A 432 20.15 14.60 -20.97
N LEU A 433 19.24 13.89 -20.28
CA LEU A 433 19.58 12.99 -19.17
C LEU A 433 19.99 11.57 -19.61
N LYS A 434 19.40 11.06 -20.69
CA LYS A 434 19.63 9.68 -21.14
C LYS A 434 21.11 9.35 -21.42
N PRO A 435 21.94 10.23 -22.02
CA PRO A 435 23.37 9.99 -22.18
C PRO A 435 24.09 9.73 -20.86
N TYR A 436 23.84 10.54 -19.81
CA TYR A 436 24.43 10.33 -18.49
C TYR A 436 24.10 8.95 -17.92
N ILE A 437 22.86 8.48 -18.12
CA ILE A 437 22.44 7.16 -17.67
C ILE A 437 23.17 6.07 -18.45
N ASN A 438 23.12 6.14 -19.77
CA ASN A 438 23.70 5.11 -20.64
C ASN A 438 25.23 5.04 -20.52
N GLU A 439 25.92 6.18 -20.57
CA GLU A 439 27.39 6.22 -20.44
C GLU A 439 27.85 5.63 -19.10
N THR A 440 27.16 5.97 -18.01
CA THR A 440 27.46 5.43 -16.68
C THR A 440 27.19 3.92 -16.62
N ALA A 441 26.03 3.48 -17.09
CA ALA A 441 25.64 2.07 -17.06
C ALA A 441 26.57 1.21 -17.95
N ASP A 442 26.76 1.62 -19.20
CA ASP A 442 27.55 0.89 -20.18
C ASP A 442 29.03 0.79 -19.78
N ALA A 443 29.60 1.85 -19.19
CA ALA A 443 30.96 1.83 -18.66
C ALA A 443 31.12 0.76 -17.56
N LEU A 444 30.21 0.72 -16.59
CA LEU A 444 30.25 -0.26 -15.49
C LEU A 444 30.04 -1.70 -15.98
N ILE A 445 29.11 -1.91 -16.89
CA ILE A 445 28.84 -3.23 -17.50
C ILE A 445 30.09 -3.74 -18.26
N LYS A 446 30.71 -2.85 -19.04
CA LYS A 446 31.93 -3.15 -19.79
C LYS A 446 33.11 -3.45 -18.85
N GLU A 447 33.33 -2.63 -17.83
CA GLU A 447 34.39 -2.83 -16.84
C GLU A 447 34.23 -4.16 -16.09
N ALA A 448 33.00 -4.51 -15.73
CA ALA A 448 32.69 -5.78 -15.05
C ALA A 448 32.79 -7.01 -15.96
N GLY A 449 32.85 -6.84 -17.29
CA GLY A 449 32.92 -7.92 -18.28
C GLY A 449 31.68 -8.81 -18.31
N VAL A 450 30.50 -8.27 -17.97
CA VAL A 450 29.23 -8.99 -17.92
C VAL A 450 28.29 -8.52 -19.03
N THR A 451 27.23 -9.33 -19.28
CA THR A 451 26.10 -8.91 -20.12
C THR A 451 24.92 -8.63 -19.20
N LEU A 452 24.52 -7.37 -19.10
CA LEU A 452 23.36 -6.94 -18.33
C LEU A 452 22.45 -6.10 -19.23
N GLU A 453 21.19 -6.54 -19.36
CA GLU A 453 20.17 -5.75 -20.04
C GLU A 453 19.47 -4.83 -19.03
N TYR A 454 19.40 -3.54 -19.33
CA TYR A 454 18.63 -2.56 -18.59
C TYR A 454 17.72 -1.76 -19.53
N ARG A 455 16.76 -1.03 -18.96
CA ARG A 455 15.86 -0.16 -19.71
C ARG A 455 15.83 1.21 -19.07
N VAL A 456 15.67 2.23 -19.91
CA VAL A 456 15.54 3.62 -19.48
C VAL A 456 14.21 4.17 -19.96
N GLY A 457 13.34 4.53 -19.04
CA GLY A 457 12.01 5.06 -19.32
C GLY A 457 11.68 6.28 -18.49
N THR A 458 10.44 6.72 -18.57
CA THR A 458 9.99 7.91 -17.84
C THR A 458 8.60 7.72 -17.24
N MET A 459 8.28 8.56 -16.27
CA MET A 459 6.93 8.68 -15.72
C MET A 459 6.17 9.77 -16.48
N ILE A 460 5.04 9.40 -17.07
CA ILE A 460 4.07 10.35 -17.66
C ILE A 460 3.17 10.82 -16.53
N GLU A 461 3.45 11.99 -16.03
CA GLU A 461 2.77 12.55 -14.85
C GLU A 461 2.51 14.06 -14.98
N THR A 462 2.95 14.66 -16.09
CA THR A 462 2.54 16.01 -16.48
C THR A 462 1.58 15.95 -17.66
N PRO A 463 0.55 16.80 -17.73
CA PRO A 463 -0.34 16.86 -18.90
C PRO A 463 0.41 17.07 -20.22
N ARG A 464 1.48 17.90 -20.21
CA ARG A 464 2.30 18.13 -21.39
C ARG A 464 2.98 16.84 -21.87
N ALA A 465 3.56 16.03 -20.99
CA ALA A 465 4.16 14.74 -21.35
C ALA A 465 3.14 13.80 -21.99
N ALA A 466 1.91 13.79 -21.50
CA ALA A 466 0.84 12.98 -22.09
C ALA A 466 0.49 13.44 -23.51
N LEU A 467 0.48 14.76 -23.77
CA LEU A 467 0.22 15.34 -25.09
C LEU A 467 1.33 15.03 -26.11
N VAL A 468 2.60 15.08 -25.70
CA VAL A 468 3.78 14.84 -26.58
C VAL A 468 4.36 13.42 -26.42
N ALA A 469 3.56 12.48 -25.93
CA ALA A 469 4.00 11.12 -25.63
C ALA A 469 4.58 10.38 -26.84
N SER A 470 4.16 10.69 -28.07
CA SER A 470 4.77 10.14 -29.30
C SER A 470 6.24 10.50 -29.42
N GLU A 471 6.61 11.75 -29.18
CA GLU A 471 8.01 12.23 -29.26
C GLU A 471 8.86 11.58 -28.18
N ILE A 472 8.36 11.54 -26.95
CA ILE A 472 9.08 10.90 -25.82
C ILE A 472 9.23 9.39 -26.07
N ALA A 473 8.26 8.74 -26.70
CA ALA A 473 8.30 7.31 -27.01
C ALA A 473 9.38 6.94 -28.03
N GLU A 474 9.85 7.86 -28.87
CA GLU A 474 10.96 7.59 -29.78
C GLU A 474 12.24 7.22 -29.03
N VAL A 475 12.43 7.81 -27.85
CA VAL A 475 13.66 7.72 -27.09
C VAL A 475 13.54 6.94 -25.78
N ALA A 476 12.37 6.91 -25.13
CA ALA A 476 12.13 6.16 -23.89
C ALA A 476 11.80 4.68 -24.16
N ASP A 477 12.27 3.75 -23.31
CA ASP A 477 12.02 2.31 -23.48
C ASP A 477 10.68 1.87 -22.90
N PHE A 478 10.14 2.61 -21.94
CA PHE A 478 8.83 2.36 -21.33
C PHE A 478 8.24 3.65 -20.75
N PHE A 479 6.94 3.62 -20.52
CA PHE A 479 6.22 4.63 -19.75
C PHE A 479 5.65 4.03 -18.48
N SER A 480 5.71 4.77 -17.39
CA SER A 480 4.90 4.65 -16.19
C SER A 480 3.96 5.84 -16.11
N TYR A 481 2.86 5.73 -15.36
CA TYR A 481 1.92 6.83 -15.19
C TYR A 481 1.85 7.23 -13.72
N GLY A 482 2.33 8.43 -13.37
CA GLY A 482 2.21 9.04 -12.04
C GLY A 482 0.85 9.70 -11.89
N THR A 483 -0.18 8.89 -11.60
CA THR A 483 -1.57 9.38 -11.59
C THR A 483 -1.84 10.42 -10.51
N ASN A 484 -1.08 10.44 -9.41
CA ASN A 484 -1.19 11.48 -8.39
C ASN A 484 -0.84 12.86 -8.95
N ASP A 485 0.37 13.02 -9.51
CA ASP A 485 0.85 14.29 -10.06
C ASP A 485 0.04 14.67 -11.31
N LEU A 486 -0.27 13.70 -12.18
CA LEU A 486 -1.11 13.95 -13.35
C LEU A 486 -2.51 14.44 -12.96
N THR A 487 -3.09 13.93 -11.89
CA THR A 487 -4.38 14.40 -11.34
C THR A 487 -4.25 15.83 -10.82
N GLN A 488 -3.26 16.09 -9.97
CA GLN A 488 -3.02 17.43 -9.42
C GLN A 488 -2.88 18.49 -10.51
N MET A 489 -2.04 18.21 -11.51
CA MET A 489 -1.79 19.16 -12.60
C MET A 489 -2.96 19.29 -13.57
N THR A 490 -3.74 18.23 -13.78
CA THR A 490 -4.91 18.27 -14.65
C THR A 490 -6.07 19.04 -14.02
N PHE A 491 -6.31 18.86 -12.73
CA PHE A 491 -7.31 19.61 -11.98
C PHE A 491 -6.82 21.01 -11.57
N GLY A 492 -5.51 21.24 -11.52
CA GLY A 492 -4.93 22.51 -11.11
C GLY A 492 -5.03 22.77 -9.61
N PHE A 493 -4.99 21.72 -8.75
CA PHE A 493 -4.94 21.85 -7.31
C PHE A 493 -4.02 20.83 -6.66
N SER A 494 -3.44 21.20 -5.52
CA SER A 494 -2.58 20.34 -4.70
C SER A 494 -3.43 19.34 -3.90
N ARG A 495 -2.99 18.08 -3.83
CA ARG A 495 -3.61 17.05 -2.99
C ARG A 495 -3.59 17.43 -1.53
N ASP A 496 -2.49 18.03 -1.06
CA ASP A 496 -2.27 18.38 0.35
C ASP A 496 -3.18 19.55 0.77
N ASP A 497 -3.42 20.51 -0.14
CA ASP A 497 -4.27 21.67 0.12
C ASP A 497 -5.77 21.40 -0.18
N ALA A 498 -6.07 20.42 -1.01
CA ALA A 498 -7.44 20.17 -1.48
C ALA A 498 -8.40 19.68 -0.39
N GLY A 499 -7.90 19.15 0.72
CA GLY A 499 -8.73 18.59 1.80
C GLY A 499 -9.80 19.54 2.35
N ARG A 500 -9.56 20.85 2.29
CA ARG A 500 -10.50 21.88 2.77
C ARG A 500 -11.74 21.98 1.89
N PHE A 501 -11.57 22.05 0.57
CA PHE A 501 -12.69 22.21 -0.35
C PHE A 501 -13.24 20.88 -0.86
N LEU A 502 -12.46 19.82 -0.95
CA LEU A 502 -12.96 18.50 -1.35
C LEU A 502 -14.01 17.94 -0.40
N LYS A 503 -13.94 18.26 0.91
CA LYS A 503 -15.00 17.93 1.87
C LYS A 503 -16.33 18.59 1.51
N VAL A 504 -16.29 19.84 1.03
CA VAL A 504 -17.49 20.57 0.58
C VAL A 504 -18.00 19.96 -0.74
N TYR A 505 -17.10 19.64 -1.67
CA TYR A 505 -17.43 19.03 -2.94
C TYR A 505 -18.12 17.67 -2.78
N ASP A 506 -17.66 16.86 -1.83
CA ASP A 506 -18.28 15.58 -1.47
C ASP A 506 -19.68 15.80 -0.88
N LYS A 507 -19.80 16.69 0.10
CA LYS A 507 -21.09 17.04 0.73
C LYS A 507 -22.13 17.54 -0.28
N GLU A 508 -21.71 18.41 -1.18
CA GLU A 508 -22.59 19.00 -2.22
C GLU A 508 -22.70 18.10 -3.48
N SER A 509 -22.06 16.90 -3.45
CA SER A 509 -22.06 15.94 -4.57
C SER A 509 -21.56 16.54 -5.91
N ILE A 510 -20.60 17.49 -5.85
CA ILE A 510 -19.97 18.11 -7.03
C ILE A 510 -19.12 17.08 -7.77
N PHE A 511 -18.32 16.30 -7.02
CA PHE A 511 -17.64 15.14 -7.56
C PHE A 511 -18.36 13.86 -7.11
N LYS A 512 -18.54 12.92 -8.02
CA LYS A 512 -19.10 11.60 -7.69
C LYS A 512 -18.16 10.78 -6.81
N LYS A 513 -16.86 10.98 -6.95
CA LYS A 513 -15.79 10.33 -6.22
C LYS A 513 -14.61 11.30 -6.10
N ASP A 514 -13.86 11.17 -5.02
CA ASP A 514 -12.59 11.88 -4.84
C ASP A 514 -11.61 11.45 -5.96
N PRO A 515 -11.07 12.42 -6.75
CA PRO A 515 -10.19 12.12 -7.88
C PRO A 515 -8.84 11.51 -7.46
N PHE A 516 -8.46 11.60 -6.19
CA PHE A 516 -7.28 10.94 -5.65
C PHE A 516 -7.53 9.50 -5.17
N LYS A 517 -8.79 9.14 -4.91
CA LYS A 517 -9.18 7.77 -4.53
C LYS A 517 -9.57 6.91 -5.73
N SER A 518 -10.04 7.55 -6.80
CA SER A 518 -10.49 6.86 -8.01
C SER A 518 -10.08 7.70 -9.22
N LEU A 519 -9.43 7.05 -10.19
CA LEU A 519 -8.99 7.74 -11.40
C LEU A 519 -10.15 8.49 -12.07
N ASP A 520 -9.96 9.79 -12.29
CA ASP A 520 -10.87 10.59 -13.11
C ASP A 520 -10.82 10.11 -14.57
N GLN A 521 -11.89 9.47 -15.00
CA GLN A 521 -11.98 8.89 -16.35
C GLN A 521 -12.12 9.95 -17.45
N THR A 522 -12.69 11.11 -17.11
CA THR A 522 -13.05 12.14 -18.10
C THR A 522 -11.92 13.10 -18.43
N GLY A 523 -11.03 13.39 -17.50
CA GLY A 523 -9.86 14.25 -17.70
C GLY A 523 -8.57 13.44 -17.72
N VAL A 524 -8.13 12.98 -16.56
CA VAL A 524 -6.86 12.24 -16.39
C VAL A 524 -6.85 10.94 -17.20
N GLY A 525 -7.96 10.23 -17.23
CA GLY A 525 -8.12 8.99 -18.00
C GLY A 525 -7.91 9.19 -19.50
N GLN A 526 -8.41 10.30 -20.06
CA GLN A 526 -8.17 10.63 -21.47
C GLN A 526 -6.69 10.90 -21.76
N LEU A 527 -5.98 11.59 -20.85
CA LEU A 527 -4.54 11.82 -21.00
C LEU A 527 -3.75 10.50 -20.96
N VAL A 528 -4.09 9.60 -20.06
CA VAL A 528 -3.46 8.26 -19.97
C VAL A 528 -3.75 7.44 -21.23
N GLU A 529 -4.98 7.44 -21.72
CA GLU A 529 -5.36 6.73 -22.94
C GLU A 529 -4.61 7.28 -24.16
N MET A 530 -4.61 8.60 -24.34
CA MET A 530 -3.93 9.27 -25.43
C MET A 530 -2.42 9.00 -25.43
N ALA A 531 -1.76 9.18 -24.28
CA ALA A 531 -0.34 8.90 -24.15
C ALA A 531 -0.02 7.43 -24.43
N THR A 532 -0.86 6.52 -23.94
CA THR A 532 -0.70 5.08 -24.22
C THR A 532 -0.86 4.75 -25.69
N LYS A 533 -1.88 5.31 -26.35
CA LYS A 533 -2.17 5.08 -27.77
C LYS A 533 -1.06 5.64 -28.66
N ASN A 534 -0.66 6.88 -28.41
CA ASN A 534 0.39 7.55 -29.17
C ASN A 534 1.77 6.91 -28.97
N GLY A 535 2.14 6.60 -27.72
CA GLY A 535 3.40 5.93 -27.43
C GLY A 535 3.51 4.54 -28.07
N LYS A 536 2.41 3.79 -28.13
CA LYS A 536 2.37 2.49 -28.81
C LYS A 536 2.44 2.59 -30.33
N ALA A 537 1.83 3.60 -30.91
CA ALA A 537 1.87 3.81 -32.35
C ALA A 537 3.29 4.12 -32.84
N THR A 538 4.09 4.79 -32.01
CA THR A 538 5.47 5.19 -32.33
C THR A 538 6.44 4.02 -32.30
N LYS A 539 6.36 3.13 -31.31
CA LYS A 539 7.26 1.94 -31.21
C LYS A 539 6.56 0.66 -31.62
N LYS A 540 7.06 0.01 -32.69
CA LYS A 540 6.60 -1.33 -33.14
C LYS A 540 6.96 -2.47 -32.19
N ARG A 541 7.75 -2.26 -31.12
CA ARG A 541 8.06 -3.25 -30.08
C ARG A 541 6.98 -3.25 -29.01
N PRO A 542 6.67 -4.41 -28.35
CA PRO A 542 5.64 -4.47 -27.34
C PRO A 542 6.02 -3.58 -26.14
N TYR A 543 5.39 -2.43 -26.05
CA TYR A 543 5.44 -1.54 -24.91
C TYR A 543 4.83 -2.28 -23.70
N ARG A 544 5.63 -2.58 -22.67
CA ARG A 544 5.07 -3.01 -21.39
C ARG A 544 4.53 -1.79 -20.67
N ARG A 545 3.28 -1.86 -20.22
CA ARG A 545 2.58 -0.80 -19.53
C ARG A 545 2.58 -1.04 -18.04
N TYR A 546 2.77 0.01 -17.29
CA TYR A 546 2.53 0.01 -15.86
C TYR A 546 1.67 1.23 -15.51
N LEU A 547 0.49 0.99 -14.91
CA LEU A 547 -0.37 2.00 -14.31
C LEU A 547 -0.14 1.96 -12.80
N TRP A 548 0.09 3.10 -12.23
CA TRP A 548 0.25 3.28 -10.79
C TRP A 548 -0.80 4.23 -10.24
#